data_c599fb23677a41296a2ff8051bd70da5
#
_entry.id   c599fb23677a41296a2ff8051bd70da5
#
_cell.length_a   1.000
_cell.length_b   1.000
_cell.length_c   1.000
_cell.angle_alpha   90.00
_cell.angle_beta   90.00
_cell.angle_gamma   90.00
#
_symmetry.space_group_name_H-M   'P 1'
#
loop_
_entity.id
_entity.type
_entity.pdbx_description
1 polymer ?
#
loop_
_entity_poly.entity_id
_entity_poly.type
_entity_poly.pdbx_seq_one_letter_code
_entity_poly.pdbx_strand_id
1 'polypeptide(L)'
;MPNLSNYTKEFKYNLKIAYPVILGMLGHTFVGFVDNVMVGKVGITELGAAALGNTAIFIAMSFAIGFSVATTSLVAMNDEAGDKQTVQSILNHSMLLNIILSTVLFLLMFFVEPVMRITGQSENVIALAVPYTHLVAFSLIPLGVFNTFKQFADGLSMTKYAMYITLLANLINIFGNYLFIYGNWGCPKLGVLGAGIGTLISRIAMPIMLYYMLKYLPKTKEYVTYISFKNITEPMIRKISNIGLPTGLQMIFETGIFSAAIWISGVLGENQLSANQIALNLASMTFMVANGLGITAMIRVGNQLGAKNYVNLRRVAFSVFLLVLCTQVFFAGLLALLRAWLPSLYLEMDNIEKAATNAAVISEAANLLLIAAIFQISDGLQVTALGALRGVQDAKIPMVITFIAYWLIAFPILCFLGLHTSLGTMGIWIGLLTGLTAAAISLLYRFNHISLRLIANRHKLPN
;
A
#
# COMPACT_ATOMS: atom_id res chain seq x y z
N MET A 1 24.52 -11.19 -25.12
CA MET A 1 23.77 -10.32 -24.21
C MET A 1 22.31 -10.39 -24.61
N PRO A 2 21.33 -10.53 -23.72
CA PRO A 2 19.94 -10.47 -24.10
C PRO A 2 19.64 -9.07 -24.66
N ASN A 3 19.03 -9.05 -25.86
CA ASN A 3 18.77 -7.82 -26.59
C ASN A 3 17.76 -6.95 -25.80
N LEU A 4 18.12 -5.71 -25.43
CA LEU A 4 17.31 -4.81 -24.62
C LEU A 4 15.89 -4.64 -25.19
N SER A 5 15.76 -4.75 -26.52
CA SER A 5 14.47 -4.71 -27.21
C SER A 5 13.49 -5.80 -26.77
N ASN A 6 13.97 -6.93 -26.28
CA ASN A 6 13.11 -8.01 -25.79
C ASN A 6 12.40 -7.67 -24.47
N TYR A 7 12.97 -6.77 -23.67
CA TYR A 7 12.38 -6.31 -22.40
C TYR A 7 11.46 -5.10 -22.64
N THR A 8 11.84 -4.17 -23.50
CA THR A 8 11.06 -2.95 -23.78
C THR A 8 9.75 -3.25 -24.51
N LYS A 9 9.68 -4.32 -25.30
CA LYS A 9 8.43 -4.78 -25.93
C LYS A 9 7.31 -5.06 -24.94
N GLU A 10 7.66 -5.47 -23.72
CA GLU A 10 6.70 -5.78 -22.65
C GLU A 10 6.18 -4.51 -21.94
N PHE A 11 6.84 -3.35 -22.09
CA PHE A 11 6.51 -2.11 -21.38
C PHE A 11 5.07 -1.66 -21.60
N LYS A 12 4.60 -1.69 -22.86
CA LYS A 12 3.23 -1.29 -23.19
C LYS A 12 2.19 -2.11 -22.42
N TYR A 13 2.40 -3.43 -22.36
CA TYR A 13 1.47 -4.32 -21.66
C TYR A 13 1.61 -4.19 -20.14
N ASN A 14 2.83 -4.06 -19.63
CA ASN A 14 3.07 -3.83 -18.20
C ASN A 14 2.41 -2.52 -17.75
N LEU A 15 2.54 -1.43 -18.51
CA LEU A 15 1.88 -0.16 -18.23
C LEU A 15 0.36 -0.26 -18.30
N LYS A 16 -0.19 -1.05 -19.23
CA LYS A 16 -1.65 -1.26 -19.33
C LYS A 16 -2.24 -1.89 -18.07
N ILE A 17 -1.49 -2.74 -17.37
CA ILE A 17 -1.92 -3.32 -16.09
C ILE A 17 -1.63 -2.35 -14.94
N ALA A 18 -0.48 -1.65 -14.97
CA ALA A 18 -0.02 -0.80 -13.89
C ALA A 18 -0.84 0.50 -13.75
N TYR A 19 -1.16 1.19 -14.86
CA TYR A 19 -1.78 2.52 -14.76
C TYR A 19 -3.11 2.54 -14.00
N PRO A 20 -4.01 1.53 -14.12
CA PRO A 20 -5.24 1.56 -13.34
C PRO A 20 -4.97 1.39 -11.83
N VAL A 21 -4.00 0.55 -11.48
CA VAL A 21 -3.61 0.36 -10.07
C VAL A 21 -3.03 1.64 -9.50
N ILE A 22 -2.13 2.29 -10.24
CA ILE A 22 -1.51 3.58 -9.86
C ILE A 22 -2.58 4.65 -9.67
N LEU A 23 -3.50 4.81 -10.62
CA LEU A 23 -4.58 5.80 -10.53
C LEU A 23 -5.54 5.51 -9.36
N GLY A 24 -5.85 4.24 -9.09
CA GLY A 24 -6.64 3.84 -7.94
C GLY A 24 -5.97 4.21 -6.61
N MET A 25 -4.66 3.99 -6.50
CA MET A 25 -3.88 4.35 -5.31
C MET A 25 -3.76 5.86 -5.11
N LEU A 26 -3.44 6.60 -6.18
CA LEU A 26 -3.39 8.05 -6.14
C LEU A 26 -4.75 8.65 -5.77
N GLY A 27 -5.84 8.09 -6.31
CA GLY A 27 -7.19 8.49 -5.96
C GLY A 27 -7.49 8.28 -4.47
N HIS A 28 -7.08 7.17 -3.90
CA HIS A 28 -7.24 6.90 -2.47
C HIS A 28 -6.44 7.87 -1.59
N THR A 29 -5.22 8.21 -1.99
CA THR A 29 -4.41 9.22 -1.29
C THR A 29 -5.04 10.60 -1.38
N PHE A 30 -5.56 10.97 -2.55
CA PHE A 30 -6.22 12.24 -2.76
C PHE A 30 -7.48 12.40 -1.90
N VAL A 31 -8.31 11.35 -1.79
CA VAL A 31 -9.51 11.43 -0.94
C VAL A 31 -9.14 11.57 0.54
N GLY A 32 -8.09 10.90 1.01
CA GLY A 32 -7.59 11.10 2.38
C GLY A 32 -7.15 12.53 2.65
N PHE A 33 -6.53 13.19 1.66
CA PHE A 33 -6.20 14.61 1.76
C PHE A 33 -7.46 15.48 1.84
N VAL A 34 -8.46 15.24 0.99
CA VAL A 34 -9.74 15.98 1.01
C VAL A 34 -10.45 15.79 2.35
N ASP A 35 -10.49 14.56 2.89
CA ASP A 35 -11.07 14.26 4.20
C ASP A 35 -10.43 15.10 5.30
N ASN A 36 -9.09 15.15 5.34
CA ASN A 36 -8.36 15.95 6.33
C ASN A 36 -8.65 17.44 6.21
N VAL A 37 -8.75 17.98 4.99
CA VAL A 37 -9.12 19.38 4.74
C VAL A 37 -10.55 19.66 5.21
N MET A 38 -11.48 18.76 4.94
CA MET A 38 -12.89 18.92 5.33
C MET A 38 -13.07 18.86 6.84
N VAL A 39 -12.42 17.92 7.52
CA VAL A 39 -12.45 17.79 8.99
C VAL A 39 -11.71 18.96 9.66
N GLY A 40 -10.58 19.39 9.09
CA GLY A 40 -9.80 20.52 9.61
C GLY A 40 -10.56 21.83 9.65
N LYS A 41 -11.52 22.04 8.73
CA LYS A 41 -12.42 23.21 8.75
C LYS A 41 -13.43 23.19 9.90
N VAL A 42 -13.66 22.05 10.54
CA VAL A 42 -14.54 21.94 11.73
C VAL A 42 -13.79 22.39 12.97
N GLY A 43 -12.57 21.93 13.16
CA GLY A 43 -11.72 22.30 14.30
C GLY A 43 -10.42 21.51 14.38
N ILE A 44 -9.48 22.05 15.16
CA ILE A 44 -8.16 21.41 15.38
C ILE A 44 -8.30 20.13 16.19
N THR A 45 -9.17 20.12 17.18
CA THR A 45 -9.43 18.93 18.03
C THR A 45 -10.03 17.79 17.22
N GLU A 46 -10.98 18.10 16.32
CA GLU A 46 -11.60 17.15 15.40
C GLU A 46 -10.60 16.58 14.41
N LEU A 47 -9.72 17.43 13.88
CA LEU A 47 -8.64 16.98 12.99
C LEU A 47 -7.66 16.06 13.71
N GLY A 48 -7.29 16.39 14.94
CA GLY A 48 -6.44 15.56 15.80
C GLY A 48 -7.08 14.20 16.10
N ALA A 49 -8.38 14.18 16.40
CA ALA A 49 -9.14 12.96 16.65
C ALA A 49 -9.21 12.07 15.41
N ALA A 50 -9.48 12.64 14.23
CA ALA A 50 -9.49 11.91 12.96
C ALA A 50 -8.09 11.33 12.64
N ALA A 51 -7.03 12.11 12.81
CA ALA A 51 -5.66 11.68 12.55
C ALA A 51 -5.26 10.50 13.46
N LEU A 52 -5.60 10.57 14.75
CA LEU A 52 -5.31 9.51 15.71
C LEU A 52 -6.07 8.22 15.37
N GLY A 53 -7.36 8.32 15.08
CA GLY A 53 -8.20 7.19 14.68
C GLY A 53 -7.73 6.56 13.37
N ASN A 54 -7.41 7.39 12.36
CA ASN A 54 -6.91 6.92 11.07
C ASN A 54 -5.57 6.19 11.19
N THR A 55 -4.70 6.59 12.12
CA THR A 55 -3.42 5.88 12.34
C THR A 55 -3.65 4.45 12.81
N ALA A 56 -4.56 4.23 13.77
CA ALA A 56 -4.90 2.90 14.24
C ALA A 56 -5.53 2.04 13.12
N ILE A 57 -6.48 2.63 12.38
CA ILE A 57 -7.15 1.97 11.24
C ILE A 57 -6.13 1.62 10.13
N PHE A 58 -5.16 2.50 9.84
CA PHE A 58 -4.16 2.29 8.80
C PHE A 58 -3.29 1.05 9.06
N ILE A 59 -2.91 0.80 10.31
CA ILE A 59 -2.13 -0.39 10.69
C ILE A 59 -2.96 -1.66 10.42
N ALA A 60 -4.22 -1.69 10.87
CA ALA A 60 -5.11 -2.83 10.64
C ALA A 60 -5.38 -3.05 9.14
N MET A 61 -5.61 -1.97 8.40
CA MET A 61 -5.87 -1.99 6.95
C MET A 61 -4.64 -2.48 6.18
N SER A 62 -3.42 -2.08 6.57
CA SER A 62 -2.19 -2.53 5.93
C SER A 62 -2.03 -4.05 6.03
N PHE A 63 -2.31 -4.62 7.20
CA PHE A 63 -2.31 -6.07 7.40
C PHE A 63 -3.37 -6.77 6.53
N ALA A 64 -4.61 -6.26 6.54
CA ALA A 64 -5.71 -6.83 5.77
C ALA A 64 -5.44 -6.79 4.25
N ILE A 65 -4.92 -5.67 3.74
CA ILE A 65 -4.51 -5.54 2.34
C ILE A 65 -3.41 -6.53 2.00
N GLY A 66 -2.36 -6.60 2.84
CA GLY A 66 -1.25 -7.53 2.64
C GLY A 66 -1.71 -8.98 2.62
N PHE A 67 -2.60 -9.37 3.52
CA PHE A 67 -3.17 -10.71 3.53
C PHE A 67 -3.96 -11.01 2.24
N SER A 68 -4.78 -10.07 1.78
CA SER A 68 -5.63 -10.24 0.61
C SER A 68 -4.85 -10.42 -0.71
N VAL A 69 -3.59 -9.94 -0.78
CA VAL A 69 -2.69 -10.06 -1.96
C VAL A 69 -2.46 -11.52 -2.36
N ALA A 70 -2.56 -12.47 -1.43
CA ALA A 70 -2.48 -13.90 -1.73
C ALA A 70 -3.47 -14.33 -2.82
N THR A 71 -4.66 -13.72 -2.84
CA THR A 71 -5.69 -13.98 -3.85
C THR A 71 -5.19 -13.66 -5.26
N THR A 72 -4.56 -12.51 -5.47
CA THR A 72 -4.04 -12.11 -6.79
C THR A 72 -2.99 -13.08 -7.30
N SER A 73 -2.03 -13.45 -6.44
CA SER A 73 -0.96 -14.38 -6.83
C SER A 73 -1.49 -15.75 -7.23
N LEU A 74 -2.42 -16.30 -6.45
CA LEU A 74 -2.99 -17.61 -6.70
C LEU A 74 -3.94 -17.61 -7.90
N VAL A 75 -4.77 -16.57 -8.06
CA VAL A 75 -5.67 -16.43 -9.20
C VAL A 75 -4.90 -16.28 -10.50
N ALA A 76 -3.87 -15.40 -10.53
CA ALA A 76 -3.07 -15.17 -11.73
C ALA A 76 -2.42 -16.45 -12.26
N MET A 77 -1.91 -17.30 -11.36
CA MET A 77 -1.33 -18.59 -11.74
C MET A 77 -2.38 -19.59 -12.28
N ASN A 78 -3.50 -19.72 -11.59
CA ASN A 78 -4.48 -20.77 -11.95
C ASN A 78 -5.38 -20.35 -13.11
N ASP A 79 -5.65 -19.05 -13.32
CA ASP A 79 -6.36 -18.53 -14.50
C ASP A 79 -5.58 -18.84 -15.79
N GLU A 80 -4.28 -18.57 -15.79
CA GLU A 80 -3.40 -18.86 -16.95
C GLU A 80 -3.18 -20.36 -17.18
N ALA A 81 -3.23 -21.16 -16.11
CA ALA A 81 -3.22 -22.63 -16.20
C ALA A 81 -4.54 -23.21 -16.71
N GLY A 82 -5.60 -22.41 -16.86
CA GLY A 82 -6.94 -22.83 -17.31
C GLY A 82 -7.75 -23.56 -16.22
N ASP A 83 -7.29 -23.57 -14.96
CA ASP A 83 -7.96 -24.28 -13.85
C ASP A 83 -9.05 -23.39 -13.21
N LYS A 84 -10.20 -23.33 -13.87
CA LYS A 84 -11.35 -22.55 -13.41
C LYS A 84 -11.89 -23.01 -12.05
N GLN A 85 -11.82 -24.30 -11.74
CA GLN A 85 -12.33 -24.83 -10.47
C GLN A 85 -11.48 -24.34 -9.30
N THR A 86 -10.16 -24.37 -9.45
CA THR A 86 -9.25 -23.83 -8.44
C THR A 86 -9.39 -22.31 -8.32
N VAL A 87 -9.58 -21.57 -9.41
CA VAL A 87 -9.86 -20.11 -9.37
C VAL A 87 -11.13 -19.81 -8.57
N GLN A 88 -12.23 -20.57 -8.81
CA GLN A 88 -13.46 -20.44 -8.03
C GLN A 88 -13.24 -20.75 -6.54
N SER A 89 -12.50 -21.82 -6.26
CA SER A 89 -12.16 -22.21 -4.89
C SER A 89 -11.35 -21.12 -4.18
N ILE A 90 -10.37 -20.52 -4.85
CA ILE A 90 -9.58 -19.40 -4.30
C ILE A 90 -10.50 -18.23 -3.95
N LEU A 91 -11.42 -17.84 -4.82
CA LEU A 91 -12.36 -16.74 -4.55
C LEU A 91 -13.21 -17.01 -3.32
N ASN A 92 -13.79 -18.20 -3.20
CA ASN A 92 -14.66 -18.60 -2.09
C ASN A 92 -13.90 -18.59 -0.75
N HIS A 93 -12.71 -19.20 -0.71
CA HIS A 93 -11.89 -19.27 0.50
C HIS A 93 -11.32 -17.89 0.89
N SER A 94 -10.85 -17.12 -0.10
CA SER A 94 -10.33 -15.76 0.15
C SER A 94 -11.43 -14.84 0.67
N MET A 95 -12.66 -14.96 0.15
CA MET A 95 -13.80 -14.19 0.62
C MET A 95 -14.07 -14.48 2.10
N LEU A 96 -14.16 -15.75 2.48
CA LEU A 96 -14.37 -16.16 3.86
C LEU A 96 -13.25 -15.66 4.77
N LEU A 97 -12.00 -15.92 4.38
CA LEU A 97 -10.84 -15.54 5.20
C LEU A 97 -10.70 -14.03 5.39
N ASN A 98 -10.95 -13.24 4.34
CA ASN A 98 -10.90 -11.77 4.44
C ASN A 98 -12.05 -11.21 5.28
N ILE A 99 -13.26 -11.80 5.24
CA ILE A 99 -14.37 -11.41 6.12
C ILE A 99 -14.01 -11.72 7.57
N ILE A 100 -13.51 -12.93 7.87
CA ILE A 100 -13.10 -13.31 9.22
C ILE A 100 -11.99 -12.39 9.72
N LEU A 101 -10.94 -12.18 8.91
CA LEU A 101 -9.83 -11.31 9.27
C LEU A 101 -10.29 -9.88 9.55
N SER A 102 -11.09 -9.29 8.65
CA SER A 102 -11.61 -7.94 8.82
C SER A 102 -12.50 -7.81 10.05
N THR A 103 -13.28 -8.85 10.38
CA THR A 103 -14.09 -8.91 11.60
C THR A 103 -13.20 -8.95 12.85
N VAL A 104 -12.15 -9.77 12.84
CA VAL A 104 -11.18 -9.84 13.95
C VAL A 104 -10.49 -8.48 14.13
N LEU A 105 -10.04 -7.85 13.05
CA LEU A 105 -9.41 -6.53 13.10
C LEU A 105 -10.39 -5.46 13.61
N PHE A 106 -11.65 -5.50 13.20
CA PHE A 106 -12.69 -4.63 13.75
C PHE A 106 -12.85 -4.82 15.25
N LEU A 107 -12.95 -6.06 15.72
CA LEU A 107 -13.07 -6.35 17.16
C LEU A 107 -11.85 -5.89 17.96
N LEU A 108 -10.65 -6.00 17.40
CA LEU A 108 -9.42 -5.48 18.04
C LEU A 108 -9.43 -3.96 18.19
N MET A 109 -10.15 -3.22 17.35
CA MET A 109 -10.26 -1.76 17.46
C MET A 109 -11.07 -1.30 18.70
N PHE A 110 -11.81 -2.18 19.38
CA PHE A 110 -12.42 -1.84 20.67
C PHE A 110 -11.39 -1.64 21.79
N PHE A 111 -10.17 -2.15 21.61
CA PHE A 111 -9.05 -1.93 22.55
C PHE A 111 -8.22 -0.67 22.22
N VAL A 112 -8.66 0.15 21.28
CA VAL A 112 -7.91 1.37 20.87
C VAL A 112 -7.92 2.43 21.98
N GLU A 113 -9.00 2.57 22.75
CA GLU A 113 -9.14 3.57 23.82
C GLU A 113 -8.05 3.43 24.90
N PRO A 114 -7.81 2.24 25.51
CA PRO A 114 -6.69 2.05 26.43
C PRO A 114 -5.34 2.45 25.83
N VAL A 115 -5.10 2.15 24.56
CA VAL A 115 -3.86 2.51 23.87
C VAL A 115 -3.72 4.03 23.76
N MET A 116 -4.78 4.74 23.37
CA MET A 116 -4.80 6.21 23.29
C MET A 116 -4.53 6.87 24.66
N ARG A 117 -5.07 6.30 25.75
CA ARG A 117 -4.82 6.78 27.11
C ARG A 117 -3.38 6.59 27.56
N ILE A 118 -2.81 5.40 27.29
CA ILE A 118 -1.41 5.09 27.64
C ILE A 118 -0.44 5.98 26.87
N THR A 119 -0.77 6.39 25.64
CA THR A 119 0.06 7.29 24.83
C THR A 119 -0.05 8.76 25.23
N GLY A 120 -0.83 9.10 26.28
CA GLY A 120 -0.90 10.43 26.85
C GLY A 120 -1.71 11.44 26.01
N GLN A 121 -2.66 10.96 25.22
CA GLN A 121 -3.55 11.82 24.42
C GLN A 121 -4.52 12.58 25.34
N SER A 122 -4.92 13.80 24.96
CA SER A 122 -5.86 14.59 25.74
C SER A 122 -7.27 13.97 25.74
N GLU A 123 -7.98 14.06 26.87
CA GLU A 123 -9.35 13.51 27.00
C GLU A 123 -10.32 14.06 25.95
N ASN A 124 -10.18 15.33 25.57
CA ASN A 124 -11.02 15.96 24.54
C ASN A 124 -10.83 15.31 23.16
N VAL A 125 -9.58 14.95 22.83
CA VAL A 125 -9.26 14.25 21.57
C VAL A 125 -9.75 12.81 21.64
N ILE A 126 -9.53 12.11 22.76
CA ILE A 126 -9.97 10.71 22.95
C ILE A 126 -11.49 10.60 22.84
N ALA A 127 -12.25 11.53 23.44
CA ALA A 127 -13.70 11.53 23.41
C ALA A 127 -14.28 11.59 21.97
N LEU A 128 -13.58 12.24 21.05
CA LEU A 128 -13.97 12.30 19.63
C LEU A 128 -13.33 11.15 18.81
N ALA A 129 -12.09 10.76 19.12
CA ALA A 129 -11.35 9.76 18.37
C ALA A 129 -11.93 8.36 18.53
N VAL A 130 -12.35 7.97 19.74
CA VAL A 130 -12.83 6.60 20.01
C VAL A 130 -14.11 6.28 19.22
N PRO A 131 -15.20 7.08 19.28
CA PRO A 131 -16.39 6.81 18.49
C PRO A 131 -16.13 6.85 16.97
N TYR A 132 -15.30 7.79 16.52
CA TYR A 132 -14.86 7.87 15.12
C TYR A 132 -14.13 6.59 14.69
N THR A 133 -13.16 6.14 15.50
CA THR A 133 -12.36 4.93 15.21
C THR A 133 -13.25 3.68 15.16
N HIS A 134 -14.18 3.51 16.11
CA HIS A 134 -15.11 2.37 16.09
C HIS A 134 -16.00 2.37 14.86
N LEU A 135 -16.50 3.53 14.45
CA LEU A 135 -17.33 3.67 13.25
C LEU A 135 -16.54 3.34 11.97
N VAL A 136 -15.32 3.88 11.83
CA VAL A 136 -14.47 3.61 10.67
C VAL A 136 -13.93 2.17 10.72
N ALA A 137 -13.68 1.60 11.90
CA ALA A 137 -13.28 0.21 12.06
C ALA A 137 -14.35 -0.77 11.57
N PHE A 138 -15.62 -0.48 11.79
CA PHE A 138 -16.72 -1.28 11.23
C PHE A 138 -16.64 -1.37 9.71
N SER A 139 -16.16 -0.32 9.04
CA SER A 139 -15.99 -0.30 7.59
C SER A 139 -14.86 -1.21 7.08
N LEU A 140 -14.01 -1.79 7.98
CA LEU A 140 -13.02 -2.79 7.59
C LEU A 140 -13.68 -4.05 7.01
N ILE A 141 -14.87 -4.42 7.48
CA ILE A 141 -15.58 -5.61 7.00
C ILE A 141 -15.97 -5.46 5.51
N PRO A 142 -16.74 -4.44 5.10
CA PRO A 142 -17.03 -4.23 3.68
C PRO A 142 -15.77 -3.96 2.85
N LEU A 143 -14.75 -3.32 3.43
CA LEU A 143 -13.45 -3.15 2.76
C LEU A 143 -12.75 -4.49 2.50
N GLY A 144 -12.82 -5.45 3.44
CA GLY A 144 -12.30 -6.80 3.24
C GLY A 144 -12.98 -7.55 2.10
N VAL A 145 -14.30 -7.41 1.97
CA VAL A 145 -15.07 -7.94 0.83
C VAL A 145 -14.64 -7.27 -0.48
N PHE A 146 -14.53 -5.94 -0.49
CA PHE A 146 -14.05 -5.20 -1.66
C PHE A 146 -12.64 -5.63 -2.05
N ASN A 147 -11.71 -5.74 -1.09
CA ASN A 147 -10.35 -6.18 -1.36
C ASN A 147 -10.30 -7.57 -1.97
N THR A 148 -11.17 -8.49 -1.54
CA THR A 148 -11.26 -9.82 -2.15
C THR A 148 -11.64 -9.75 -3.63
N PHE A 149 -12.68 -9.01 -3.96
CA PHE A 149 -13.09 -8.82 -5.36
C PHE A 149 -12.03 -8.09 -6.19
N LYS A 150 -11.41 -7.06 -5.60
CA LYS A 150 -10.32 -6.31 -6.24
C LYS A 150 -9.13 -7.22 -6.54
N GLN A 151 -8.64 -7.96 -5.55
CA GLN A 151 -7.51 -8.86 -5.72
C GLN A 151 -7.82 -10.00 -6.68
N PHE A 152 -9.06 -10.48 -6.69
CA PHE A 152 -9.54 -11.47 -7.67
C PHE A 152 -9.51 -10.89 -9.10
N ALA A 153 -10.06 -9.70 -9.30
CA ALA A 153 -10.05 -9.03 -10.60
C ALA A 153 -8.62 -8.72 -11.08
N ASP A 154 -7.76 -8.26 -10.17
CA ASP A 154 -6.34 -7.99 -10.45
C ASP A 154 -5.61 -9.28 -10.89
N GLY A 155 -5.87 -10.41 -10.23
CA GLY A 155 -5.34 -11.73 -10.61
C GLY A 155 -5.78 -12.17 -12.01
N LEU A 156 -6.97 -11.81 -12.43
CA LEU A 156 -7.47 -12.02 -13.79
C LEU A 156 -6.94 -11.00 -14.81
N SER A 157 -5.98 -10.13 -14.41
CA SER A 157 -5.43 -9.01 -15.20
C SER A 157 -6.48 -7.95 -15.57
N MET A 158 -7.52 -7.78 -14.74
CA MET A 158 -8.66 -6.89 -14.95
C MET A 158 -8.63 -5.67 -14.00
N THR A 159 -7.47 -5.06 -13.81
CA THR A 159 -7.19 -4.00 -12.83
C THR A 159 -8.02 -2.73 -12.99
N LYS A 160 -8.47 -2.40 -14.21
CA LYS A 160 -9.23 -1.17 -14.51
C LYS A 160 -10.57 -1.07 -13.79
N TYR A 161 -11.22 -2.19 -13.53
CA TYR A 161 -12.55 -2.18 -12.93
C TYR A 161 -12.51 -1.77 -11.45
N ALA A 162 -11.56 -2.28 -10.70
CA ALA A 162 -11.32 -1.86 -9.33
C ALA A 162 -10.95 -0.37 -9.25
N MET A 163 -10.16 0.15 -10.21
CA MET A 163 -9.86 1.58 -10.31
C MET A 163 -11.13 2.41 -10.47
N TYR A 164 -12.02 2.08 -11.42
CA TYR A 164 -13.26 2.84 -11.63
C TYR A 164 -14.13 2.88 -10.38
N ILE A 165 -14.26 1.74 -9.67
CA ILE A 165 -15.02 1.67 -8.43
C ILE A 165 -14.37 2.51 -7.33
N THR A 166 -13.05 2.46 -7.19
CA THR A 166 -12.33 3.26 -6.19
C THR A 166 -12.53 4.77 -6.42
N LEU A 167 -12.41 5.22 -7.68
CA LEU A 167 -12.61 6.63 -8.01
C LEU A 167 -14.07 7.07 -7.77
N LEU A 168 -15.05 6.24 -8.12
CA LEU A 168 -16.45 6.51 -7.85
C LEU A 168 -16.74 6.54 -6.34
N ALA A 169 -16.19 5.61 -5.58
CA ALA A 169 -16.32 5.58 -4.13
C ALA A 169 -15.71 6.81 -3.45
N ASN A 170 -14.62 7.35 -3.99
CA ASN A 170 -14.04 8.61 -3.52
C ASN A 170 -15.02 9.78 -3.68
N LEU A 171 -15.76 9.85 -4.80
CA LEU A 171 -16.79 10.86 -5.00
C LEU A 171 -17.96 10.68 -4.00
N ILE A 172 -18.37 9.43 -3.75
CA ILE A 172 -19.39 9.11 -2.74
C ILE A 172 -18.91 9.53 -1.34
N ASN A 173 -17.65 9.30 -1.00
CA ASN A 173 -17.05 9.69 0.26
C ASN A 173 -17.06 11.22 0.43
N ILE A 174 -16.55 11.97 -0.55
CA ILE A 174 -16.53 13.45 -0.52
C ILE A 174 -17.96 14.02 -0.39
N PHE A 175 -18.90 13.45 -1.12
CA PHE A 175 -20.30 13.87 -1.03
C PHE A 175 -20.92 13.54 0.34
N GLY A 176 -20.66 12.33 0.87
CA GLY A 176 -21.08 11.95 2.22
C GLY A 176 -20.50 12.87 3.30
N ASN A 177 -19.22 13.21 3.18
CA ASN A 177 -18.56 14.16 4.07
C ASN A 177 -19.23 15.56 4.01
N TYR A 178 -19.54 16.05 2.81
CA TYR A 178 -20.25 17.31 2.63
C TYR A 178 -21.61 17.32 3.32
N LEU A 179 -22.33 16.21 3.29
CA LEU A 179 -23.64 16.08 3.95
C LEU A 179 -23.50 16.00 5.48
N PHE A 180 -22.66 15.11 6.00
CA PHE A 180 -22.66 14.73 7.42
C PHE A 180 -21.66 15.50 8.28
N ILE A 181 -20.55 16.01 7.73
CA ILE A 181 -19.64 16.88 8.48
C ILE A 181 -20.31 18.21 8.77
N TYR A 182 -20.92 18.83 7.74
CA TYR A 182 -21.44 20.19 7.81
C TYR A 182 -22.96 20.27 8.06
N GLY A 183 -23.69 19.16 7.90
CA GLY A 183 -25.14 19.13 8.08
C GLY A 183 -25.93 19.76 6.92
N ASN A 184 -25.44 19.61 5.69
CA ASN A 184 -26.09 20.15 4.50
C ASN A 184 -27.31 19.31 4.10
N TRP A 185 -28.25 19.91 3.37
CA TRP A 185 -29.49 19.29 2.85
C TRP A 185 -30.36 18.63 3.93
N GLY A 186 -30.36 19.18 5.14
CA GLY A 186 -31.16 18.66 6.25
C GLY A 186 -30.57 17.46 7.00
N CYS A 187 -29.35 17.05 6.66
CA CYS A 187 -28.62 16.05 7.42
C CYS A 187 -28.13 16.63 8.76
N PRO A 188 -27.97 15.81 9.80
CA PRO A 188 -27.40 16.26 11.06
C PRO A 188 -25.93 16.67 10.90
N LYS A 189 -25.52 17.77 11.54
CA LYS A 189 -24.13 18.20 11.60
C LYS A 189 -23.37 17.36 12.64
N LEU A 190 -22.52 16.43 12.22
CA LEU A 190 -21.86 15.45 13.07
C LEU A 190 -20.35 15.67 13.20
N GLY A 191 -19.78 16.68 12.51
CA GLY A 191 -18.35 16.96 12.58
C GLY A 191 -17.50 15.74 12.16
N VAL A 192 -16.54 15.33 13.02
CA VAL A 192 -15.64 14.21 12.75
C VAL A 192 -16.37 12.88 12.56
N LEU A 193 -17.46 12.64 13.30
CA LEU A 193 -18.29 11.44 13.11
C LEU A 193 -18.94 11.42 11.73
N GLY A 194 -19.29 12.60 11.19
CA GLY A 194 -19.78 12.75 9.82
C GLY A 194 -18.79 12.26 8.77
N ALA A 195 -17.49 12.52 8.97
CA ALA A 195 -16.42 11.98 8.12
C ALA A 195 -16.34 10.44 8.21
N GLY A 196 -16.50 9.89 9.42
CA GLY A 196 -16.58 8.44 9.63
C GLY A 196 -17.77 7.80 8.89
N ILE A 197 -18.93 8.44 8.91
CA ILE A 197 -20.14 7.99 8.18
C ILE A 197 -19.91 8.04 6.66
N GLY A 198 -19.34 9.13 6.14
CA GLY A 198 -18.98 9.24 4.72
C GLY A 198 -18.05 8.13 4.26
N THR A 199 -17.02 7.82 5.08
CA THR A 199 -16.11 6.71 4.85
C THR A 199 -16.82 5.37 4.88
N LEU A 200 -17.70 5.15 5.86
CA LEU A 200 -18.46 3.89 5.97
C LEU A 200 -19.37 3.67 4.76
N ILE A 201 -20.12 4.68 4.36
CA ILE A 201 -21.04 4.62 3.20
C ILE A 201 -20.24 4.29 1.93
N SER A 202 -19.13 4.98 1.68
CA SER A 202 -18.30 4.73 0.51
C SER A 202 -17.73 3.31 0.50
N ARG A 203 -17.24 2.82 1.66
CA ARG A 203 -16.68 1.46 1.79
C ARG A 203 -17.73 0.35 1.69
N ILE A 204 -18.98 0.61 2.06
CA ILE A 204 -20.11 -0.32 1.81
C ILE A 204 -20.47 -0.31 0.32
N ALA A 205 -20.49 0.85 -0.33
CA ALA A 205 -20.80 0.97 -1.75
C ALA A 205 -19.76 0.25 -2.64
N MET A 206 -18.46 0.27 -2.26
CA MET A 206 -17.38 -0.34 -3.04
C MET A 206 -17.61 -1.82 -3.40
N PRO A 207 -17.81 -2.74 -2.45
CA PRO A 207 -18.01 -4.15 -2.77
C PRO A 207 -19.30 -4.39 -3.56
N ILE A 208 -20.36 -3.63 -3.28
CA ILE A 208 -21.64 -3.73 -3.99
C ILE A 208 -21.46 -3.35 -5.46
N MET A 209 -20.85 -2.20 -5.73
CA MET A 209 -20.61 -1.73 -7.10
C MET A 209 -19.69 -2.69 -7.86
N LEU A 210 -18.59 -3.17 -7.21
CA LEU A 210 -17.66 -4.08 -7.86
C LEU A 210 -18.27 -5.45 -8.11
N TYR A 211 -19.09 -5.97 -7.17
CA TYR A 211 -19.86 -7.22 -7.38
C TYR A 211 -20.74 -7.14 -8.62
N TYR A 212 -21.56 -6.10 -8.73
CA TYR A 212 -22.44 -5.95 -9.90
C TYR A 212 -21.64 -5.77 -11.18
N MET A 213 -20.57 -4.98 -11.15
CA MET A 213 -19.69 -4.82 -12.31
C MET A 213 -19.10 -6.15 -12.78
N LEU A 214 -18.52 -6.95 -11.86
CA LEU A 214 -17.96 -8.26 -12.18
C LEU A 214 -19.03 -9.27 -12.63
N LYS A 215 -20.26 -9.18 -12.11
CA LYS A 215 -21.38 -10.03 -12.51
C LYS A 215 -21.83 -9.81 -13.96
N TYR A 216 -21.66 -8.60 -14.50
CA TYR A 216 -22.01 -8.30 -15.89
C TYR A 216 -20.89 -8.61 -16.88
N LEU A 217 -19.67 -8.85 -16.42
CA LEU A 217 -18.54 -9.16 -17.30
C LEU A 217 -18.49 -10.64 -17.66
N PRO A 218 -18.39 -11.01 -18.96
CA PRO A 218 -18.41 -12.40 -19.40
C PRO A 218 -17.36 -13.29 -18.73
N LYS A 219 -16.13 -12.75 -18.51
CA LYS A 219 -15.03 -13.51 -17.91
C LYS A 219 -15.25 -13.82 -16.43
N THR A 220 -15.98 -12.98 -15.68
CA THR A 220 -16.10 -13.08 -14.22
C THR A 220 -17.48 -13.47 -13.73
N LYS A 221 -18.50 -13.37 -14.60
CA LYS A 221 -19.90 -13.63 -14.28
C LYS A 221 -20.11 -14.97 -13.55
N GLU A 222 -19.54 -16.05 -14.08
CA GLU A 222 -19.70 -17.39 -13.50
C GLU A 222 -19.12 -17.45 -12.08
N TYR A 223 -17.90 -16.97 -11.88
CA TYR A 223 -17.23 -16.99 -10.58
C TYR A 223 -18.00 -16.24 -9.50
N VAL A 224 -18.48 -15.04 -9.83
CA VAL A 224 -19.15 -14.17 -8.87
C VAL A 224 -20.58 -14.66 -8.57
N THR A 225 -21.25 -15.30 -9.54
CA THR A 225 -22.59 -15.85 -9.34
C THR A 225 -22.58 -17.10 -8.44
N TYR A 226 -21.52 -17.89 -8.49
CA TYR A 226 -21.40 -19.15 -7.76
C TYR A 226 -20.53 -19.08 -6.50
N ILE A 227 -20.43 -17.91 -5.86
CA ILE A 227 -19.77 -17.80 -4.55
C ILE A 227 -20.52 -18.66 -3.54
N SER A 228 -19.78 -19.58 -2.89
CA SER A 228 -20.34 -20.53 -1.94
C SER A 228 -19.30 -20.86 -0.85
N PHE A 229 -19.77 -20.94 0.39
CA PHE A 229 -18.97 -21.35 1.54
C PHE A 229 -19.17 -22.82 1.94
N LYS A 230 -19.86 -23.61 1.11
CA LYS A 230 -20.16 -25.02 1.43
C LYS A 230 -18.94 -25.94 1.29
N ASN A 231 -18.02 -25.63 0.38
CA ASN A 231 -16.87 -26.48 0.05
C ASN A 231 -15.55 -25.84 0.52
N ILE A 232 -15.51 -25.44 1.77
CA ILE A 232 -14.29 -24.89 2.37
C ILE A 232 -13.39 -26.04 2.82
N THR A 233 -12.12 -26.01 2.37
CA THR A 233 -11.14 -27.06 2.61
C THR A 233 -9.91 -26.51 3.32
N GLU A 234 -9.38 -27.27 4.29
CA GLU A 234 -8.17 -26.88 5.01
C GLU A 234 -6.93 -26.66 4.10
N PRO A 235 -6.65 -27.51 3.09
CA PRO A 235 -5.50 -27.29 2.21
C PRO A 235 -5.52 -25.94 1.50
N MET A 236 -6.68 -25.45 1.06
CA MET A 236 -6.80 -24.16 0.39
C MET A 236 -6.67 -23.01 1.40
N ILE A 237 -7.27 -23.12 2.60
CA ILE A 237 -7.05 -22.15 3.69
C ILE A 237 -5.55 -22.03 3.98
N ARG A 238 -4.88 -23.16 4.16
CA ARG A 238 -3.42 -23.20 4.44
C ARG A 238 -2.61 -22.58 3.29
N LYS A 239 -2.98 -22.84 2.04
CA LYS A 239 -2.33 -22.29 0.85
C LYS A 239 -2.44 -20.77 0.81
N ILE A 240 -3.63 -20.22 1.02
CA ILE A 240 -3.88 -18.76 1.05
C ILE A 240 -3.16 -18.13 2.25
N SER A 241 -3.28 -18.71 3.44
CA SER A 241 -2.66 -18.20 4.66
C SER A 241 -1.14 -18.23 4.61
N ASN A 242 -0.54 -19.24 3.99
CA ASN A 242 0.92 -19.33 3.82
C ASN A 242 1.53 -18.21 2.96
N ILE A 243 0.73 -17.56 2.14
CA ILE A 243 1.13 -16.37 1.36
C ILE A 243 0.63 -15.11 2.06
N GLY A 244 -0.62 -15.09 2.49
CA GLY A 244 -1.29 -13.91 3.03
C GLY A 244 -0.71 -13.44 4.36
N LEU A 245 -0.52 -14.34 5.33
CA LEU A 245 0.02 -13.97 6.65
C LEU A 245 1.43 -13.37 6.56
N PRO A 246 2.40 -13.99 5.87
CA PRO A 246 3.72 -13.38 5.71
C PRO A 246 3.67 -12.03 4.98
N THR A 247 2.80 -11.90 3.97
CA THR A 247 2.66 -10.63 3.23
C THR A 247 2.02 -9.54 4.11
N GLY A 248 1.03 -9.87 4.93
CA GLY A 248 0.43 -8.96 5.90
C GLY A 248 1.44 -8.49 6.95
N LEU A 249 2.21 -9.41 7.53
CA LEU A 249 3.27 -9.07 8.49
C LEU A 249 4.35 -8.21 7.85
N GLN A 250 4.75 -8.50 6.63
CA GLN A 250 5.73 -7.69 5.91
C GLN A 250 5.26 -6.25 5.73
N MET A 251 3.97 -6.02 5.41
CA MET A 251 3.42 -4.65 5.33
C MET A 251 3.42 -3.94 6.68
N ILE A 252 3.20 -4.65 7.80
CA ILE A 252 3.35 -4.07 9.14
C ILE A 252 4.81 -3.68 9.41
N PHE A 253 5.77 -4.51 9.06
CA PHE A 253 7.19 -4.21 9.27
C PHE A 253 7.62 -2.96 8.49
N GLU A 254 7.14 -2.82 7.26
CA GLU A 254 7.39 -1.67 6.40
C GLU A 254 6.73 -0.40 6.95
N THR A 255 5.44 -0.46 7.27
CA THR A 255 4.72 0.67 7.90
C THR A 255 5.35 1.07 9.23
N GLY A 256 5.78 0.09 10.02
CA GLY A 256 6.39 0.31 11.33
C GLY A 256 7.72 1.06 11.27
N ILE A 257 8.60 0.76 10.31
CA ILE A 257 9.88 1.45 10.20
C ILE A 257 9.72 2.92 9.78
N PHE A 258 8.76 3.23 8.89
CA PHE A 258 8.43 4.61 8.54
C PHE A 258 7.80 5.37 9.70
N SER A 259 6.95 4.72 10.48
CA SER A 259 6.38 5.31 11.70
C SER A 259 7.47 5.60 12.74
N ALA A 260 8.43 4.71 12.91
CA ALA A 260 9.59 4.92 13.78
C ALA A 260 10.45 6.11 13.32
N ALA A 261 10.66 6.26 12.01
CA ALA A 261 11.39 7.40 11.44
C ALA A 261 10.69 8.74 11.74
N ILE A 262 9.35 8.77 11.65
CA ILE A 262 8.55 9.97 12.01
C ILE A 262 8.73 10.28 13.52
N TRP A 263 8.62 9.28 14.37
CA TRP A 263 8.78 9.43 15.82
C TRP A 263 10.15 9.98 16.21
N ILE A 264 11.22 9.43 15.64
CA ILE A 264 12.59 9.87 15.90
C ILE A 264 12.82 11.27 15.37
N SER A 265 12.25 11.63 14.21
CA SER A 265 12.30 13.00 13.69
C SER A 265 11.63 14.01 14.63
N GLY A 266 10.53 13.61 15.30
CA GLY A 266 9.86 14.41 16.32
C GLY A 266 10.71 14.67 17.57
N VAL A 267 11.54 13.72 17.97
CA VAL A 267 12.50 13.88 19.09
C VAL A 267 13.58 14.90 18.75
N LEU A 268 13.95 15.06 17.48
CA LEU A 268 14.94 16.04 17.03
C LEU A 268 14.42 17.48 17.01
N GLY A 269 13.11 17.67 16.86
CA GLY A 269 12.47 18.99 16.91
C GLY A 269 11.34 19.16 15.89
N GLU A 270 10.59 20.26 16.03
CA GLU A 270 9.40 20.53 15.20
C GLU A 270 9.75 20.79 13.74
N ASN A 271 10.84 21.53 13.47
CA ASN A 271 11.29 21.81 12.11
C ASN A 271 11.73 20.54 11.39
N GLN A 272 12.44 19.65 12.09
CA GLN A 272 12.92 18.37 11.61
C GLN A 272 11.74 17.44 11.31
N LEU A 273 10.75 17.38 12.20
CA LEU A 273 9.52 16.61 11.98
C LEU A 273 8.76 17.12 10.75
N SER A 274 8.62 18.44 10.61
CA SER A 274 7.93 19.07 9.47
C SER A 274 8.65 18.79 8.15
N ALA A 275 9.98 18.95 8.12
CA ALA A 275 10.80 18.65 6.94
C ALA A 275 10.72 17.16 6.55
N ASN A 276 10.80 16.26 7.54
CA ASN A 276 10.65 14.82 7.33
C ASN A 276 9.26 14.46 6.75
N GLN A 277 8.20 15.09 7.27
CA GLN A 277 6.84 14.85 6.79
C GLN A 277 6.65 15.30 5.35
N ILE A 278 7.20 16.45 4.96
CA ILE A 278 7.18 16.92 3.57
C ILE A 278 7.91 15.92 2.65
N ALA A 279 9.11 15.49 3.05
CA ALA A 279 9.90 14.55 2.27
C ALA A 279 9.20 13.19 2.11
N LEU A 280 8.59 12.66 3.19
CA LEU A 280 7.83 11.41 3.16
C LEU A 280 6.58 11.52 2.27
N ASN A 281 5.85 12.63 2.31
CA ASN A 281 4.68 12.84 1.46
C ASN A 281 5.07 12.84 -0.03
N LEU A 282 6.14 13.52 -0.39
CA LEU A 282 6.64 13.55 -1.77
C LEU A 282 7.16 12.18 -2.22
N ALA A 283 7.90 11.47 -1.37
CA ALA A 283 8.38 10.12 -1.64
C ALA A 283 7.21 9.13 -1.77
N SER A 284 6.14 9.27 -0.98
CA SER A 284 4.98 8.38 -1.05
C SER A 284 4.24 8.46 -2.40
N MET A 285 4.22 9.64 -3.05
CA MET A 285 3.62 9.79 -4.38
C MET A 285 4.38 8.98 -5.44
N THR A 286 5.71 9.00 -5.40
CA THR A 286 6.55 8.22 -6.32
C THR A 286 6.47 6.71 -6.00
N PHE A 287 6.34 6.36 -4.73
CA PHE A 287 6.11 4.99 -4.28
C PHE A 287 4.81 4.39 -4.83
N MET A 288 3.71 5.16 -4.97
CA MET A 288 2.46 4.68 -5.57
C MET A 288 2.69 4.13 -6.99
N VAL A 289 3.55 4.79 -7.77
CA VAL A 289 3.92 4.32 -9.12
C VAL A 289 4.70 3.01 -9.05
N ALA A 290 5.69 2.93 -8.18
CA ALA A 290 6.48 1.71 -7.97
C ALA A 290 5.62 0.54 -7.49
N ASN A 291 4.67 0.78 -6.58
CA ASN A 291 3.77 -0.24 -6.04
C ASN A 291 2.81 -0.77 -7.11
N GLY A 292 2.28 0.10 -7.99
CA GLY A 292 1.49 -0.34 -9.14
C GLY A 292 2.27 -1.25 -10.11
N LEU A 293 3.57 -0.95 -10.31
CA LEU A 293 4.48 -1.82 -11.07
C LEU A 293 4.80 -3.11 -10.31
N GLY A 294 4.89 -3.08 -8.98
CA GLY A 294 5.05 -4.27 -8.14
C GLY A 294 3.86 -5.24 -8.26
N ILE A 295 2.63 -4.72 -8.24
CA ILE A 295 1.42 -5.53 -8.48
C ILE A 295 1.43 -6.09 -9.90
N THR A 296 1.86 -5.30 -10.89
CA THR A 296 2.01 -5.78 -12.27
C THR A 296 3.03 -6.91 -12.37
N ALA A 297 4.17 -6.81 -11.69
CA ALA A 297 5.16 -7.88 -11.63
C ALA A 297 4.55 -9.17 -11.05
N MET A 298 3.78 -9.06 -9.97
CA MET A 298 3.11 -10.21 -9.35
C MET A 298 2.13 -10.90 -10.31
N ILE A 299 1.27 -10.14 -10.97
CA ILE A 299 0.28 -10.67 -11.93
C ILE A 299 0.99 -11.35 -13.10
N ARG A 300 1.94 -10.65 -13.72
CA ARG A 300 2.64 -11.12 -14.92
C ARG A 300 3.50 -12.35 -14.65
N VAL A 301 4.21 -12.37 -13.52
CA VAL A 301 5.02 -13.51 -13.09
C VAL A 301 4.12 -14.69 -12.73
N GLY A 302 3.00 -14.45 -12.03
CA GLY A 302 2.00 -15.47 -11.72
C GLY A 302 1.41 -16.12 -12.98
N ASN A 303 1.04 -15.30 -13.98
CA ASN A 303 0.57 -15.80 -15.28
C ASN A 303 1.60 -16.73 -15.95
N GLN A 304 2.87 -16.29 -16.02
CA GLN A 304 3.91 -17.12 -16.65
C GLN A 304 4.26 -18.38 -15.85
N LEU A 305 4.07 -18.34 -14.53
CA LEU A 305 4.19 -19.52 -13.67
C LEU A 305 3.09 -20.55 -14.01
N GLY A 306 1.84 -20.09 -14.15
CA GLY A 306 0.69 -20.92 -14.56
C GLY A 306 0.86 -21.54 -15.96
N ALA A 307 1.35 -20.75 -16.90
CA ALA A 307 1.70 -21.20 -18.25
C ALA A 307 2.93 -22.14 -18.30
N LYS A 308 3.62 -22.37 -17.17
CA LYS A 308 4.88 -23.13 -17.08
C LYS A 308 5.98 -22.60 -18.02
N ASN A 309 5.92 -21.32 -18.37
CA ASN A 309 6.92 -20.66 -19.25
C ASN A 309 7.95 -19.89 -18.42
N TYR A 310 8.87 -20.60 -17.80
CA TYR A 310 9.82 -20.03 -16.85
C TYR A 310 10.84 -19.09 -17.49
N VAL A 311 11.18 -19.27 -18.77
CA VAL A 311 12.06 -18.35 -19.50
C VAL A 311 11.36 -17.00 -19.69
N ASN A 312 10.10 -17.01 -20.09
CA ASN A 312 9.32 -15.81 -20.24
C ASN A 312 8.98 -15.17 -18.89
N LEU A 313 8.74 -15.98 -17.83
CA LEU A 313 8.57 -15.51 -16.45
C LEU A 313 9.72 -14.59 -16.05
N ARG A 314 10.96 -15.05 -16.25
CA ARG A 314 12.14 -14.25 -15.95
C ARG A 314 12.22 -13.00 -16.82
N ARG A 315 11.97 -13.10 -18.13
CA ARG A 315 11.98 -11.96 -19.05
C ARG A 315 10.98 -10.87 -18.64
N VAL A 316 9.76 -11.26 -18.31
CA VAL A 316 8.69 -10.34 -17.87
C VAL A 316 9.04 -9.64 -16.56
N ALA A 317 9.56 -10.38 -15.57
CA ALA A 317 9.99 -9.80 -14.30
C ALA A 317 11.09 -8.75 -14.51
N PHE A 318 12.15 -9.08 -15.26
CA PHE A 318 13.23 -8.14 -15.55
C PHE A 318 12.77 -6.94 -16.40
N SER A 319 11.76 -7.12 -17.27
CA SER A 319 11.11 -6.01 -17.95
C SER A 319 10.46 -5.03 -16.98
N VAL A 320 9.76 -5.52 -15.94
CA VAL A 320 9.17 -4.64 -14.92
C VAL A 320 10.25 -3.99 -14.04
N PHE A 321 11.33 -4.72 -13.69
CA PHE A 321 12.46 -4.14 -12.95
C PHE A 321 13.14 -3.01 -13.74
N LEU A 322 13.30 -3.18 -15.04
CA LEU A 322 13.84 -2.12 -15.90
C LEU A 322 12.87 -0.94 -15.98
N LEU A 323 11.57 -1.19 -16.12
CA LEU A 323 10.55 -0.14 -16.20
C LEU A 323 10.50 0.68 -14.90
N VAL A 324 10.51 0.03 -13.73
CA VAL A 324 10.53 0.74 -12.45
C VAL A 324 11.83 1.52 -12.26
N LEU A 325 12.97 0.97 -12.69
CA LEU A 325 14.24 1.69 -12.61
C LEU A 325 14.18 2.99 -13.46
N CYS A 326 13.68 2.91 -14.70
CA CYS A 326 13.53 4.08 -15.56
C CYS A 326 12.59 5.12 -14.94
N THR A 327 11.44 4.71 -14.39
CA THR A 327 10.47 5.61 -13.77
C THR A 327 11.01 6.23 -12.48
N GLN A 328 11.70 5.45 -11.65
CA GLN A 328 12.27 5.97 -10.40
C GLN A 328 13.48 6.88 -10.62
N VAL A 329 14.32 6.60 -11.62
CA VAL A 329 15.40 7.52 -12.03
C VAL A 329 14.84 8.84 -12.56
N PHE A 330 13.74 8.79 -13.34
CA PHE A 330 13.05 10.01 -13.77
C PHE A 330 12.53 10.83 -12.58
N PHE A 331 11.83 10.21 -11.63
CA PHE A 331 11.35 10.90 -10.42
C PHE A 331 12.49 11.35 -9.51
N ALA A 332 13.60 10.59 -9.44
CA ALA A 332 14.79 11.01 -8.70
C ALA A 332 15.36 12.32 -9.26
N GLY A 333 15.48 12.41 -10.59
CA GLY A 333 15.88 13.64 -11.27
C GLY A 333 14.91 14.81 -10.98
N LEU A 334 13.60 14.54 -11.02
CA LEU A 334 12.58 15.55 -10.73
C LEU A 334 12.67 16.06 -9.29
N LEU A 335 12.76 15.15 -8.29
CA LEU A 335 12.92 15.53 -6.88
C LEU A 335 14.21 16.32 -6.63
N ALA A 336 15.33 15.89 -7.24
CA ALA A 336 16.60 16.58 -7.09
C ALA A 336 16.59 17.97 -7.72
N LEU A 337 15.98 18.13 -8.88
CA LEU A 337 15.87 19.42 -9.58
C LEU A 337 14.92 20.40 -8.88
N LEU A 338 13.79 19.90 -8.37
CA LEU A 338 12.75 20.73 -7.76
C LEU A 338 12.81 20.75 -6.24
N ARG A 339 13.88 20.24 -5.63
CA ARG A 339 14.04 20.08 -4.18
C ARG A 339 13.85 21.38 -3.35
N ALA A 340 14.18 22.53 -3.91
CA ALA A 340 14.01 23.81 -3.24
C ALA A 340 12.59 24.37 -3.40
N TRP A 341 11.89 24.01 -4.47
CA TRP A 341 10.55 24.49 -4.77
C TRP A 341 9.43 23.62 -4.20
N LEU A 342 9.56 22.30 -4.29
CA LEU A 342 8.51 21.40 -3.81
C LEU A 342 8.13 21.58 -2.33
N PRO A 343 9.08 21.75 -1.38
CA PRO A 343 8.72 22.01 0.01
C PRO A 343 7.97 23.33 0.23
N SER A 344 8.21 24.37 -0.60
CA SER A 344 7.52 25.65 -0.47
C SER A 344 6.02 25.56 -0.75
N LEU A 345 5.55 24.53 -1.46
CA LEU A 345 4.13 24.29 -1.70
C LEU A 345 3.36 23.86 -0.43
N TYR A 346 4.07 23.44 0.61
CA TYR A 346 3.48 22.98 1.88
C TYR A 346 3.40 24.07 2.94
N LEU A 347 4.06 25.24 2.72
CA LEU A 347 4.23 26.27 3.72
C LEU A 347 3.63 27.61 3.26
N GLU A 348 3.06 28.35 4.20
CA GLU A 348 2.53 29.69 3.96
C GLU A 348 3.69 30.69 3.80
N MET A 349 4.06 31.00 2.57
CA MET A 349 5.21 31.89 2.27
C MET A 349 4.94 33.37 2.57
N ASP A 350 3.67 33.79 2.65
CA ASP A 350 3.27 35.19 2.84
C ASP A 350 3.33 35.64 4.31
N ASN A 351 3.58 34.74 5.25
CA ASN A 351 3.60 35.05 6.67
C ASN A 351 5.02 35.45 7.11
N ILE A 352 5.24 36.75 7.29
CA ILE A 352 6.53 37.35 7.66
C ILE A 352 7.04 36.82 9.02
N GLU A 353 6.15 36.55 9.98
CA GLU A 353 6.53 36.05 11.30
C GLU A 353 7.11 34.62 11.24
N LYS A 354 6.69 33.83 10.28
CA LYS A 354 7.14 32.46 10.07
C LYS A 354 8.25 32.32 9.02
N ALA A 355 8.67 33.42 8.40
CA ALA A 355 9.60 33.38 7.26
C ALA A 355 10.92 32.66 7.57
N ALA A 356 11.52 32.92 8.72
CA ALA A 356 12.78 32.29 9.14
C ALA A 356 12.61 30.79 9.42
N THR A 357 11.52 30.41 10.09
CA THR A 357 11.17 28.99 10.37
C THR A 357 10.88 28.23 9.07
N ASN A 358 10.10 28.84 8.18
CA ASN A 358 9.77 28.26 6.88
C ASN A 358 11.03 28.05 6.03
N ALA A 359 11.96 29.02 6.01
CA ALA A 359 13.24 28.89 5.31
C ALA A 359 14.09 27.73 5.85
N ALA A 360 14.13 27.56 7.18
CA ALA A 360 14.85 26.45 7.83
C ALA A 360 14.22 25.09 7.44
N VAL A 361 12.89 24.96 7.49
CA VAL A 361 12.17 23.71 7.10
C VAL A 361 12.39 23.42 5.62
N ILE A 362 12.34 24.42 4.73
CA ILE A 362 12.59 24.24 3.29
C ILE A 362 14.01 23.74 3.04
N SER A 363 14.99 24.36 3.70
CA SER A 363 16.40 23.96 3.56
C SER A 363 16.63 22.53 4.02
N GLU A 364 16.07 22.16 5.17
CA GLU A 364 16.14 20.78 5.69
C GLU A 364 15.46 19.80 4.74
N ALA A 365 14.21 20.08 4.34
CA ALA A 365 13.45 19.24 3.42
C ALA A 365 14.16 19.08 2.06
N ALA A 366 14.78 20.14 1.54
CA ALA A 366 15.55 20.10 0.30
C ALA A 366 16.75 19.14 0.38
N ASN A 367 17.41 19.08 1.55
CA ASN A 367 18.50 18.12 1.79
C ASN A 367 17.96 16.68 1.90
N LEU A 368 16.83 16.50 2.58
CA LEU A 368 16.16 15.17 2.65
C LEU A 368 15.72 14.68 1.28
N LEU A 369 15.24 15.56 0.40
CA LEU A 369 14.82 15.20 -0.96
C LEU A 369 15.98 14.70 -1.84
N LEU A 370 17.23 15.08 -1.58
CA LEU A 370 18.38 14.50 -2.25
C LEU A 370 18.58 13.02 -1.86
N ILE A 371 18.43 12.73 -0.57
CA ILE A 371 18.51 11.34 -0.09
C ILE A 371 17.29 10.56 -0.58
N ALA A 372 16.10 11.17 -0.54
CA ALA A 372 14.87 10.59 -1.07
C ALA A 372 14.96 10.25 -2.56
N ALA A 373 15.66 11.05 -3.35
CA ALA A 373 15.89 10.78 -4.78
C ALA A 373 16.66 9.45 -5.01
N ILE A 374 17.63 9.12 -4.16
CA ILE A 374 18.35 7.85 -4.21
C ILE A 374 17.50 6.74 -3.58
N PHE A 375 16.90 7.02 -2.43
CA PHE A 375 16.05 6.12 -1.66
C PHE A 375 14.95 5.48 -2.50
N GLN A 376 14.20 6.27 -3.29
CA GLN A 376 13.08 5.77 -4.08
C GLN A 376 13.50 4.79 -5.19
N ILE A 377 14.75 4.83 -5.67
CA ILE A 377 15.26 3.85 -6.62
C ILE A 377 15.34 2.47 -5.95
N SER A 378 15.90 2.42 -4.74
CA SER A 378 15.96 1.19 -3.94
C SER A 378 14.58 0.70 -3.54
N ASP A 379 13.69 1.60 -3.17
CA ASP A 379 12.30 1.32 -2.80
C ASP A 379 11.51 0.74 -3.98
N GLY A 380 11.63 1.33 -5.15
CA GLY A 380 10.98 0.82 -6.36
C GLY A 380 11.45 -0.57 -6.77
N LEU A 381 12.76 -0.83 -6.69
CA LEU A 381 13.32 -2.16 -6.95
C LEU A 381 12.87 -3.18 -5.89
N GLN A 382 12.84 -2.78 -4.63
CA GLN A 382 12.40 -3.62 -3.52
C GLN A 382 10.94 -4.05 -3.69
N VAL A 383 10.00 -3.12 -3.92
CA VAL A 383 8.58 -3.43 -4.03
C VAL A 383 8.27 -4.26 -5.29
N THR A 384 8.95 -4.02 -6.40
CA THR A 384 8.78 -4.84 -7.60
C THR A 384 9.37 -6.24 -7.48
N ALA A 385 10.50 -6.39 -6.78
CA ALA A 385 11.07 -7.69 -6.46
C ALA A 385 10.15 -8.51 -5.53
N LEU A 386 9.54 -7.85 -4.52
CA LEU A 386 8.49 -8.45 -3.69
C LEU A 386 7.31 -8.90 -4.52
N GLY A 387 6.84 -8.06 -5.43
CA GLY A 387 5.75 -8.41 -6.35
C GLY A 387 6.10 -9.67 -7.17
N ALA A 388 7.27 -9.72 -7.77
CA ALA A 388 7.73 -10.87 -8.54
C ALA A 388 7.83 -12.15 -7.69
N LEU A 389 8.35 -12.05 -6.46
CA LEU A 389 8.43 -13.17 -5.51
C LEU A 389 7.06 -13.66 -5.07
N ARG A 390 6.12 -12.76 -4.80
CA ARG A 390 4.72 -13.13 -4.55
C ARG A 390 4.08 -13.81 -5.77
N GLY A 391 4.44 -13.39 -6.98
CA GLY A 391 4.01 -14.02 -8.23
C GLY A 391 4.45 -15.48 -8.35
N VAL A 392 5.63 -15.83 -7.86
CA VAL A 392 6.09 -17.24 -7.73
C VAL A 392 5.65 -17.90 -6.41
N GLN A 393 4.74 -17.27 -5.65
CA GLN A 393 4.18 -17.75 -4.38
C GLN A 393 5.22 -17.88 -3.25
N ASP A 394 6.34 -17.22 -3.36
CA ASP A 394 7.33 -17.12 -2.28
C ASP A 394 7.07 -15.85 -1.45
N ALA A 395 6.48 -16.02 -0.26
CA ALA A 395 6.16 -14.92 0.65
C ALA A 395 6.92 -15.00 1.98
N LYS A 396 7.24 -16.21 2.47
CA LYS A 396 7.85 -16.42 3.79
C LYS A 396 9.29 -15.89 3.87
N ILE A 397 10.11 -16.22 2.88
CA ILE A 397 11.50 -15.76 2.88
C ILE A 397 11.59 -14.23 2.63
N PRO A 398 10.84 -13.64 1.68
CA PRO A 398 10.75 -12.17 1.55
C PRO A 398 10.33 -11.46 2.84
N MET A 399 9.38 -11.99 3.61
CA MET A 399 9.00 -11.43 4.91
C MET A 399 10.18 -11.40 5.89
N VAL A 400 10.95 -12.49 5.97
CA VAL A 400 12.15 -12.57 6.86
C VAL A 400 13.22 -11.58 6.39
N ILE A 401 13.46 -11.50 5.07
CA ILE A 401 14.43 -10.55 4.49
C ILE A 401 14.05 -9.10 4.84
N THR A 402 12.78 -8.74 4.68
CA THR A 402 12.32 -7.38 5.00
C THR A 402 12.36 -7.08 6.50
N PHE A 403 12.03 -8.06 7.35
CA PHE A 403 12.19 -7.90 8.80
C PHE A 403 13.62 -7.60 9.19
N ILE A 404 14.59 -8.40 8.69
CA ILE A 404 16.02 -8.20 8.97
C ILE A 404 16.47 -6.84 8.45
N ALA A 405 16.13 -6.51 7.19
CA ALA A 405 16.56 -5.27 6.55
C ALA A 405 16.03 -4.03 7.27
N TYR A 406 14.78 -4.04 7.72
CA TYR A 406 14.16 -2.87 8.34
C TYR A 406 14.46 -2.78 9.83
N TRP A 407 14.30 -3.88 10.58
CA TRP A 407 14.37 -3.84 12.04
C TRP A 407 15.75 -4.14 12.60
N LEU A 408 16.56 -4.97 11.93
CA LEU A 408 17.92 -5.32 12.40
C LEU A 408 19.00 -4.49 11.72
N ILE A 409 18.77 -3.93 10.53
CA ILE A 409 19.75 -3.10 9.81
C ILE A 409 19.33 -1.63 9.85
N ALA A 410 18.19 -1.27 9.27
CA ALA A 410 17.77 0.13 9.15
C ALA A 410 17.53 0.79 10.51
N PHE A 411 16.77 0.15 11.39
CA PHE A 411 16.36 0.74 12.67
C PHE A 411 17.56 1.12 13.57
N PRO A 412 18.56 0.25 13.83
CA PRO A 412 19.75 0.65 14.59
C PRO A 412 20.54 1.79 13.92
N ILE A 413 20.67 1.73 12.58
CA ILE A 413 21.43 2.75 11.83
C ILE A 413 20.71 4.11 11.90
N LEU A 414 19.40 4.15 11.68
CA LEU A 414 18.64 5.40 11.74
C LEU A 414 18.62 6.01 13.16
N CYS A 415 18.54 5.16 14.20
CA CYS A 415 18.64 5.61 15.59
C CYS A 415 20.04 6.19 15.87
N PHE A 416 21.10 5.48 15.49
CA PHE A 416 22.46 5.91 15.74
C PHE A 416 22.79 7.18 14.97
N LEU A 417 22.54 7.23 13.67
CA LEU A 417 22.86 8.38 12.84
C LEU A 417 21.94 9.57 13.13
N GLY A 418 20.67 9.35 13.46
CA GLY A 418 19.69 10.38 13.75
C GLY A 418 19.88 11.03 15.11
N LEU A 419 20.13 10.23 16.16
CA LEU A 419 20.15 10.71 17.54
C LEU A 419 21.55 10.99 18.10
N HIS A 420 22.60 10.32 17.58
CA HIS A 420 23.96 10.37 18.15
C HIS A 420 24.99 11.02 17.21
N THR A 421 24.58 11.54 16.06
CA THR A 421 25.44 12.27 15.14
C THR A 421 24.86 13.61 14.76
N SER A 422 25.67 14.49 14.17
CA SER A 422 25.23 15.79 13.66
C SER A 422 24.35 15.73 12.40
N LEU A 423 24.08 14.51 11.89
CA LEU A 423 23.28 14.31 10.68
C LEU A 423 21.77 14.50 10.92
N GLY A 424 21.28 14.28 12.15
CA GLY A 424 19.87 14.49 12.48
C GLY A 424 18.92 13.72 11.55
N THR A 425 17.96 14.42 10.96
CA THR A 425 16.98 13.84 10.02
C THR A 425 17.62 13.24 8.78
N MET A 426 18.73 13.78 8.28
CA MET A 426 19.50 13.16 7.18
C MET A 426 20.01 11.77 7.58
N GLY A 427 20.47 11.61 8.85
CA GLY A 427 20.91 10.32 9.39
C GLY A 427 19.77 9.29 9.42
N ILE A 428 18.53 9.71 9.75
CA ILE A 428 17.34 8.86 9.70
C ILE A 428 17.11 8.35 8.27
N TRP A 429 17.14 9.21 7.27
CA TRP A 429 16.94 8.85 5.86
C TRP A 429 18.06 7.99 5.30
N ILE A 430 19.30 8.18 5.73
CA ILE A 430 20.43 7.29 5.39
C ILE A 430 20.20 5.89 5.96
N GLY A 431 19.69 5.80 7.19
CA GLY A 431 19.33 4.52 7.79
C GLY A 431 18.22 3.79 7.02
N LEU A 432 17.16 4.52 6.64
CA LEU A 432 16.09 3.98 5.79
C LEU A 432 16.62 3.51 4.43
N LEU A 433 17.44 4.34 3.77
CA LEU A 433 18.08 4.01 2.49
C LEU A 433 18.93 2.73 2.59
N THR A 434 19.71 2.57 3.65
CA THR A 434 20.55 1.41 3.87
C THR A 434 19.70 0.13 3.99
N GLY A 435 18.62 0.18 4.78
CA GLY A 435 17.73 -0.97 4.94
C GLY A 435 17.00 -1.34 3.65
N LEU A 436 16.45 -0.35 2.95
CA LEU A 436 15.76 -0.58 1.68
C LEU A 436 16.68 -1.11 0.60
N THR A 437 17.93 -0.61 0.55
CA THR A 437 18.94 -1.12 -0.41
C THR A 437 19.31 -2.56 -0.09
N ALA A 438 19.51 -2.89 1.19
CA ALA A 438 19.77 -4.26 1.63
C ALA A 438 18.60 -5.20 1.28
N ALA A 439 17.36 -4.76 1.51
CA ALA A 439 16.16 -5.49 1.12
C ALA A 439 16.09 -5.70 -0.40
N ALA A 440 16.27 -4.63 -1.20
CA ALA A 440 16.19 -4.68 -2.66
C ALA A 440 17.22 -5.67 -3.23
N ILE A 441 18.48 -5.59 -2.81
CA ILE A 441 19.55 -6.50 -3.27
C ILE A 441 19.21 -7.94 -2.90
N SER A 442 18.83 -8.20 -1.66
CA SER A 442 18.53 -9.55 -1.17
C SER A 442 17.33 -10.17 -1.88
N LEU A 443 16.27 -9.39 -2.12
CA LEU A 443 15.06 -9.84 -2.80
C LEU A 443 15.30 -10.08 -4.30
N LEU A 444 16.05 -9.21 -4.98
CA LEU A 444 16.46 -9.41 -6.38
C LEU A 444 17.34 -10.65 -6.54
N TYR A 445 18.29 -10.86 -5.62
CA TYR A 445 19.10 -12.07 -5.58
C TYR A 445 18.25 -13.32 -5.39
N ARG A 446 17.30 -13.27 -4.44
CA ARG A 446 16.33 -14.36 -4.19
C ARG A 446 15.52 -14.68 -5.43
N PHE A 447 14.95 -13.67 -6.08
CA PHE A 447 14.18 -13.87 -7.31
C PHE A 447 15.03 -14.44 -8.44
N ASN A 448 16.26 -13.94 -8.60
CA ASN A 448 17.21 -14.47 -9.59
C ASN A 448 17.47 -15.96 -9.36
N HIS A 449 17.74 -16.35 -8.11
CA HIS A 449 17.98 -17.75 -7.74
C HIS A 449 16.76 -18.64 -8.04
N ILE A 450 15.56 -18.23 -7.61
CA ILE A 450 14.34 -19.02 -7.83
C ILE A 450 14.03 -19.14 -9.32
N SER A 451 14.11 -18.05 -10.08
CA SER A 451 13.80 -18.07 -11.52
C SER A 451 14.77 -18.96 -12.32
N LEU A 452 16.04 -18.96 -11.99
CA LEU A 452 17.02 -19.87 -12.59
C LEU A 452 16.77 -21.33 -12.22
N ARG A 453 16.42 -21.60 -10.96
CA ARG A 453 16.08 -22.96 -10.50
C ARG A 453 14.83 -23.50 -11.21
N LEU A 454 13.83 -22.67 -11.43
CA LEU A 454 12.62 -23.05 -12.18
C LEU A 454 12.96 -23.41 -13.64
N ILE A 455 13.85 -22.66 -14.29
CA ILE A 455 14.31 -22.94 -15.65
C ILE A 455 15.08 -24.26 -15.68
N ALA A 456 16.01 -24.49 -14.75
CA ALA A 456 16.82 -25.70 -14.69
C ALA A 456 15.97 -26.97 -14.42
N ASN A 457 14.95 -26.87 -13.57
CA ASN A 457 14.06 -27.99 -13.24
C ASN A 457 13.06 -28.32 -14.34
N ARG A 458 12.83 -27.44 -15.33
CA ARG A 458 11.98 -27.73 -16.49
C ARG A 458 12.42 -28.98 -17.26
N HIS A 459 13.71 -29.24 -17.32
CA HIS A 459 14.28 -30.40 -18.01
C HIS A 459 14.19 -31.70 -17.22
N LYS A 460 13.74 -31.65 -15.94
CA LYS A 460 13.65 -32.82 -15.05
C LYS A 460 12.22 -33.31 -14.82
N LEU A 461 11.21 -32.56 -15.26
CA LEU A 461 9.81 -32.98 -15.17
C LEU A 461 9.46 -33.78 -16.44
N PRO A 462 8.97 -35.04 -16.34
CA PRO A 462 8.42 -35.75 -17.49
C PRO A 462 7.22 -34.95 -18.04
N ASN A 463 7.08 -35.00 -19.37
CA ASN A 463 5.96 -34.37 -20.13
C ASN A 463 4.59 -34.83 -19.64
#